data_cf233976b6507ad33207bcd442ad6c86
#
_entry.id   cf233976b6507ad33207bcd442ad6c86
#
_cell.length_a   1.000
_cell.length_b   1.000
_cell.length_c   1.000
_cell.angle_alpha   90.00
_cell.angle_beta   90.00
_cell.angle_gamma   90.00
#
_symmetry.space_group_name_H-M   'P 1'
#
loop_
_entity.id
_entity.type
_entity.pdbx_description
1 polymer ?
#
loop_
_entity_poly.entity_id
_entity_poly.type
_entity_poly.pdbx_seq_one_letter_code
_entity_poly.pdbx_strand_id
1 'polypeptide(L)'
;SDWVGRLVSNDQTAAMVVATLMENDPETGERLDLQAVAAQLEGIRAKYENENTGVHIIGFAKAVGDIAKGAAGVLVFFGIAFVITALLLYWYSGSLMITSLALICAIVPVIWLLGLLPVFGLGLDPMSILVPFLIFSIAVSHAVQMTNAWRLETLHGADGITASTHSFQKLFIPG
;
A
#
# COMPACT_ATOMS: atom_id res chain seq x y z
N SER A 1 6.40 -38.97 -28.14
CA SER A 1 7.61 -38.32 -27.67
C SER A 1 7.45 -38.05 -26.18
N ASP A 2 8.47 -38.26 -25.39
CA ASP A 2 8.44 -38.18 -23.92
C ASP A 2 8.10 -36.78 -23.36
N TRP A 3 7.94 -35.81 -24.22
CA TRP A 3 7.63 -34.42 -23.88
C TRP A 3 6.16 -34.08 -23.92
N VAL A 4 5.34 -34.86 -24.66
CA VAL A 4 3.88 -34.70 -24.70
C VAL A 4 3.29 -35.17 -23.38
N GLY A 5 2.46 -34.31 -22.79
CA GLY A 5 1.92 -34.51 -21.44
C GLY A 5 2.82 -34.01 -20.31
N ARG A 6 4.04 -33.52 -20.62
CA ARG A 6 4.98 -32.93 -19.63
C ARG A 6 5.28 -31.46 -19.93
N LEU A 7 5.87 -31.16 -21.10
CA LEU A 7 6.19 -29.80 -21.54
C LEU A 7 5.35 -29.33 -22.74
N VAL A 8 4.67 -30.27 -23.40
CA VAL A 8 3.73 -30.00 -24.50
C VAL A 8 2.39 -30.60 -24.11
N SER A 9 1.30 -29.86 -24.30
CA SER A 9 -0.05 -30.36 -24.04
C SER A 9 -0.39 -31.58 -24.92
N ASN A 10 -1.31 -32.42 -24.46
CA ASN A 10 -1.68 -33.62 -25.19
C ASN A 10 -2.31 -33.34 -26.56
N ASP A 11 -2.99 -32.21 -26.68
CA ASP A 11 -3.58 -31.67 -27.92
C ASP A 11 -2.61 -30.85 -28.78
N GLN A 12 -1.36 -30.68 -28.31
CA GLN A 12 -0.29 -29.94 -28.98
C GLN A 12 -0.62 -28.44 -29.22
N THR A 13 -1.57 -27.89 -28.47
CA THR A 13 -1.97 -26.47 -28.57
C THR A 13 -1.15 -25.56 -27.67
N ALA A 14 -0.45 -26.13 -26.68
CA ALA A 14 0.35 -25.37 -25.72
C ALA A 14 1.71 -26.04 -25.45
N ALA A 15 2.71 -25.21 -25.19
CA ALA A 15 4.04 -25.66 -24.75
C ALA A 15 4.52 -24.85 -23.55
N MET A 16 5.23 -25.50 -22.64
CA MET A 16 5.80 -24.89 -21.44
C MET A 16 7.32 -24.78 -21.57
N VAL A 17 7.83 -23.59 -21.29
CA VAL A 17 9.26 -23.33 -21.12
C VAL A 17 9.54 -23.20 -19.63
N VAL A 18 10.46 -24.01 -19.12
CA VAL A 18 10.86 -23.97 -17.70
C VAL A 18 12.29 -23.39 -17.63
N ALA A 19 12.46 -22.36 -16.82
CA ALA A 19 13.76 -21.77 -16.51
C ALA A 19 13.96 -21.72 -15.00
N THR A 20 15.13 -22.10 -14.54
CA THR A 20 15.53 -21.97 -13.14
C THR A 20 16.40 -20.74 -13.00
N LEU A 21 15.98 -19.82 -12.14
CA LEU A 21 16.75 -18.61 -11.84
C LEU A 21 17.88 -18.94 -10.87
N MET A 22 19.05 -18.38 -11.11
CA MET A 22 20.17 -18.41 -10.16
C MET A 22 19.93 -17.39 -9.05
N GLU A 23 20.41 -17.68 -7.85
CA GLU A 23 20.24 -16.79 -6.70
C GLU A 23 21.06 -15.50 -6.85
N ASN A 24 22.21 -15.61 -7.45
CA ASN A 24 23.12 -14.49 -7.74
C ASN A 24 23.42 -14.42 -9.23
N ASP A 25 23.65 -13.20 -9.71
CA ASP A 25 24.15 -12.94 -11.06
C ASP A 25 25.58 -13.51 -11.19
N PRO A 26 25.83 -14.40 -12.15
CA PRO A 26 27.14 -15.02 -12.32
C PRO A 26 28.24 -14.05 -12.76
N GLU A 27 27.87 -12.89 -13.33
CA GLU A 27 28.85 -11.90 -13.82
C GLU A 27 29.22 -10.89 -12.71
N THR A 28 28.23 -10.46 -11.91
CA THR A 28 28.42 -9.43 -10.88
C THR A 28 28.54 -9.98 -9.48
N GLY A 29 28.07 -11.23 -9.22
CA GLY A 29 27.97 -11.84 -7.89
C GLY A 29 26.88 -11.22 -7.01
N GLU A 30 26.13 -10.25 -7.49
CA GLU A 30 25.05 -9.61 -6.79
C GLU A 30 23.79 -10.49 -6.74
N ARG A 31 22.93 -10.28 -5.75
CA ARG A 31 21.63 -10.94 -5.68
C ARG A 31 20.77 -10.56 -6.87
N LEU A 32 20.13 -11.56 -7.47
CA LEU A 32 19.23 -11.34 -8.59
C LEU A 32 18.07 -10.43 -8.21
N ASP A 33 17.90 -9.33 -8.97
CA ASP A 33 16.74 -8.45 -8.82
C ASP A 33 15.50 -9.09 -9.45
N LEU A 34 14.67 -9.67 -8.60
CA LEU A 34 13.44 -10.35 -9.03
C LEU A 34 12.42 -9.40 -9.66
N GLN A 35 12.45 -8.11 -9.33
CA GLN A 35 11.56 -7.12 -9.96
C GLN A 35 12.01 -6.81 -11.38
N ALA A 36 13.34 -6.70 -11.61
CA ALA A 36 13.90 -6.54 -12.94
C ALA A 36 13.60 -7.76 -13.82
N VAL A 37 13.76 -8.97 -13.28
CA VAL A 37 13.40 -10.22 -13.96
C VAL A 37 11.90 -10.25 -14.30
N ALA A 38 11.03 -9.90 -13.37
CA ALA A 38 9.58 -9.84 -13.62
C ALA A 38 9.23 -8.84 -14.74
N ALA A 39 9.90 -7.68 -14.77
CA ALA A 39 9.71 -6.70 -15.85
C ALA A 39 10.16 -7.23 -17.23
N GLN A 40 11.29 -7.94 -17.28
CA GLN A 40 11.76 -8.59 -18.51
C GLN A 40 10.79 -9.67 -18.99
N LEU A 41 10.27 -10.49 -18.07
CA LEU A 41 9.27 -11.52 -18.38
C LEU A 41 7.99 -10.91 -18.97
N GLU A 42 7.52 -9.80 -18.41
CA GLU A 42 6.38 -9.06 -18.96
C GLU A 42 6.67 -8.46 -20.34
N GLY A 43 7.91 -8.03 -20.59
CA GLY A 43 8.36 -7.60 -21.91
C GLY A 43 8.32 -8.73 -22.93
N ILE A 44 8.75 -9.94 -22.53
CA ILE A 44 8.64 -11.15 -23.35
C ILE A 44 7.18 -11.47 -23.64
N ARG A 45 6.32 -11.44 -22.61
CA ARG A 45 4.89 -11.64 -22.78
C ARG A 45 4.31 -10.69 -23.81
N ALA A 46 4.51 -9.38 -23.65
CA ALA A 46 4.01 -8.36 -24.56
C ALA A 46 4.50 -8.52 -26.01
N LYS A 47 5.71 -9.10 -26.18
CA LYS A 47 6.29 -9.32 -27.52
C LYS A 47 5.67 -10.52 -28.25
N TYR A 48 5.29 -11.57 -27.52
CA TYR A 48 4.86 -12.85 -28.12
C TYR A 48 3.37 -13.11 -27.98
N GLU A 49 2.68 -12.40 -27.11
CA GLU A 49 1.22 -12.48 -26.95
C GLU A 49 0.53 -11.82 -28.17
N ASN A 50 -0.36 -12.54 -28.82
CA ASN A 50 -1.16 -12.07 -29.94
C ASN A 50 -2.53 -12.79 -29.96
N GLU A 51 -3.41 -12.46 -30.93
CA GLU A 51 -4.76 -13.05 -31.01
C GLU A 51 -4.77 -14.59 -31.06
N ASN A 52 -3.71 -15.23 -31.51
CA ASN A 52 -3.61 -16.69 -31.69
C ASN A 52 -2.72 -17.33 -30.62
N THR A 53 -1.96 -16.54 -29.83
CA THR A 53 -0.98 -17.05 -28.87
C THR A 53 -1.12 -16.34 -27.53
N GLY A 54 -1.59 -17.04 -26.51
CA GLY A 54 -1.59 -16.58 -25.12
C GLY A 54 -0.29 -16.95 -24.43
N VAL A 55 0.33 -16.00 -23.71
CA VAL A 55 1.54 -16.23 -22.92
C VAL A 55 1.21 -16.13 -21.44
N HIS A 56 1.33 -17.24 -20.73
CA HIS A 56 1.08 -17.33 -19.30
C HIS A 56 2.39 -17.53 -18.55
N ILE A 57 2.75 -16.57 -17.70
CA ILE A 57 3.98 -16.60 -16.91
C ILE A 57 3.61 -16.93 -15.48
N ILE A 58 4.23 -17.98 -14.93
CA ILE A 58 4.10 -18.40 -13.54
C ILE A 58 5.49 -18.53 -12.92
N GLY A 59 5.56 -18.38 -11.61
CA GLY A 59 6.81 -18.55 -10.86
C GLY A 59 7.04 -17.46 -9.84
N PHE A 60 8.05 -17.65 -8.99
CA PHE A 60 8.34 -16.78 -7.85
C PHE A 60 8.65 -15.34 -8.28
N ALA A 61 9.49 -15.15 -9.32
CA ALA A 61 9.82 -13.81 -9.81
C ALA A 61 8.59 -13.05 -10.32
N LYS A 62 7.66 -13.75 -11.01
CA LYS A 62 6.40 -13.17 -11.46
C LYS A 62 5.53 -12.75 -10.27
N ALA A 63 5.40 -13.62 -9.26
CA ALA A 63 4.63 -13.33 -8.05
C ALA A 63 5.19 -12.09 -7.31
N VAL A 64 6.51 -11.99 -7.15
CA VAL A 64 7.17 -10.81 -6.54
C VAL A 64 6.89 -9.54 -7.36
N GLY A 65 6.97 -9.61 -8.69
CA GLY A 65 6.66 -8.47 -9.57
C GLY A 65 5.20 -8.03 -9.46
N ASP A 66 4.26 -8.96 -9.41
CA ASP A 66 2.84 -8.65 -9.27
C ASP A 66 2.49 -8.04 -7.91
N ILE A 67 3.11 -8.53 -6.83
CA ILE A 67 3.00 -7.93 -5.50
C ILE A 67 3.53 -6.51 -5.50
N ALA A 68 4.71 -6.26 -6.10
CA ALA A 68 5.29 -4.92 -6.19
C ALA A 68 4.41 -3.95 -6.99
N LYS A 69 3.85 -4.40 -8.12
CA LYS A 69 2.88 -3.60 -8.91
C LYS A 69 1.61 -3.34 -8.13
N GLY A 70 1.10 -4.35 -7.41
CA GLY A 70 -0.06 -4.21 -6.54
C GLY A 70 0.18 -3.19 -5.43
N ALA A 71 1.35 -3.22 -4.78
CA ALA A 71 1.74 -2.26 -3.76
C ALA A 71 1.77 -0.82 -4.29
N ALA A 72 2.34 -0.61 -5.48
CA ALA A 72 2.34 0.69 -6.14
C ALA A 72 0.92 1.20 -6.43
N GLY A 73 0.03 0.33 -6.91
CA GLY A 73 -1.38 0.65 -7.12
C GLY A 73 -2.08 1.06 -5.82
N VAL A 74 -1.83 0.33 -4.73
CA VAL A 74 -2.38 0.64 -3.40
C VAL A 74 -1.93 2.03 -2.93
N LEU A 75 -0.67 2.43 -3.15
CA LEU A 75 -0.19 3.76 -2.80
C LEU A 75 -0.90 4.88 -3.58
N VAL A 76 -1.21 4.66 -4.85
CA VAL A 76 -1.99 5.61 -5.66
C VAL A 76 -3.40 5.76 -5.08
N PHE A 77 -4.08 4.65 -4.77
CA PHE A 77 -5.40 4.70 -4.14
C PHE A 77 -5.36 5.35 -2.76
N PHE A 78 -4.30 5.13 -1.98
CA PHE A 78 -4.09 5.82 -0.72
C PHE A 78 -3.98 7.33 -0.92
N GLY A 79 -3.23 7.79 -1.92
CA GLY A 79 -3.12 9.21 -2.27
C GLY A 79 -4.48 9.82 -2.64
N ILE A 80 -5.29 9.11 -3.44
CA ILE A 80 -6.65 9.55 -3.79
C ILE A 80 -7.54 9.64 -2.55
N ALA A 81 -7.54 8.60 -1.71
CA ALA A 81 -8.31 8.58 -0.45
C ALA A 81 -7.88 9.71 0.49
N PHE A 82 -6.58 9.98 0.58
CA PHE A 82 -6.03 11.09 1.37
C PHE A 82 -6.57 12.45 0.88
N VAL A 83 -6.56 12.70 -0.45
CA VAL A 83 -7.07 13.93 -1.03
C VAL A 83 -8.58 14.09 -0.77
N ILE A 84 -9.37 13.02 -0.98
CA ILE A 84 -10.81 13.05 -0.70
C ILE A 84 -11.06 13.34 0.77
N THR A 85 -10.34 12.70 1.68
CA THR A 85 -10.44 12.92 3.12
C THR A 85 -10.09 14.37 3.48
N ALA A 86 -9.03 14.93 2.90
CA ALA A 86 -8.63 16.32 3.10
C ALA A 86 -9.74 17.31 2.67
N LEU A 87 -10.35 17.07 1.50
CA LEU A 87 -11.45 17.89 1.00
C LEU A 87 -12.69 17.81 1.89
N LEU A 88 -13.06 16.61 2.33
CA LEU A 88 -14.21 16.41 3.23
C LEU A 88 -13.97 17.05 4.61
N LEU A 89 -12.76 16.89 5.16
CA LEU A 89 -12.38 17.54 6.42
C LEU A 89 -12.39 19.05 6.30
N TYR A 90 -11.87 19.59 5.21
CA TYR A 90 -11.90 21.03 4.96
C TYR A 90 -13.35 21.54 4.86
N TRP A 91 -14.18 20.84 4.12
CA TRP A 91 -15.61 21.21 4.02
C TRP A 91 -16.33 21.17 5.38
N TYR A 92 -16.04 20.14 6.18
CA TYR A 92 -16.60 19.98 7.51
C TYR A 92 -16.10 21.04 8.51
N SER A 93 -14.80 21.28 8.55
CA SER A 93 -14.16 22.19 9.54
C SER A 93 -14.29 23.67 9.18
N GLY A 94 -14.32 23.98 7.87
CA GLY A 94 -14.25 25.35 7.35
C GLY A 94 -12.92 26.06 7.63
N SER A 95 -11.89 25.34 8.11
CA SER A 95 -10.60 25.89 8.51
C SER A 95 -9.45 25.03 8.00
N LEU A 96 -8.56 25.65 7.21
CA LEU A 96 -7.34 24.99 6.74
C LEU A 96 -6.42 24.57 7.89
N MET A 97 -6.34 25.37 8.95
CA MET A 97 -5.49 25.07 10.10
C MET A 97 -5.94 23.80 10.81
N ILE A 98 -7.25 23.66 11.06
CA ILE A 98 -7.82 22.50 11.73
C ILE A 98 -7.68 21.26 10.83
N THR A 99 -7.98 21.39 9.54
CA THR A 99 -7.82 20.31 8.56
C THR A 99 -6.38 19.83 8.48
N SER A 100 -5.42 20.74 8.35
CA SER A 100 -4.00 20.37 8.28
C SER A 100 -3.51 19.69 9.55
N LEU A 101 -3.91 20.18 10.72
CA LEU A 101 -3.56 19.55 11.99
C LEU A 101 -4.09 18.12 12.09
N ALA A 102 -5.36 17.91 11.76
CA ALA A 102 -5.98 16.58 11.77
C ALA A 102 -5.28 15.62 10.79
N LEU A 103 -4.94 16.09 9.58
CA LEU A 103 -4.23 15.28 8.59
C LEU A 103 -2.79 14.95 9.00
N ILE A 104 -2.07 15.90 9.60
CA ILE A 104 -0.73 15.65 10.14
C ILE A 104 -0.79 14.58 11.23
N CYS A 105 -1.72 14.71 12.18
CA CYS A 105 -1.93 13.71 13.22
C CYS A 105 -2.29 12.33 12.66
N ALA A 106 -2.99 12.27 11.52
CA ALA A 106 -3.38 11.01 10.90
C ALA A 106 -2.26 10.36 10.07
N ILE A 107 -1.39 11.16 9.46
CA ILE A 107 -0.30 10.62 8.61
C ILE A 107 0.93 10.20 9.42
N VAL A 108 1.20 10.83 10.56
CA VAL A 108 2.36 10.51 11.40
C VAL A 108 2.41 9.03 11.81
N PRO A 109 1.31 8.39 12.31
CA PRO A 109 1.33 6.97 12.64
C PRO A 109 1.62 6.07 11.43
N VAL A 110 1.16 6.47 10.23
CA VAL A 110 1.44 5.74 8.98
C VAL A 110 2.92 5.79 8.64
N ILE A 111 3.52 6.98 8.74
CA ILE A 111 4.98 7.15 8.51
C ILE A 111 5.77 6.34 9.53
N TRP A 112 5.37 6.37 10.79
CA TRP A 112 6.04 5.59 11.85
C TRP A 112 5.92 4.10 11.62
N LEU A 113 4.72 3.61 11.24
CA LEU A 113 4.56 2.20 10.89
C LEU A 113 5.53 1.79 9.78
N LEU A 114 5.50 2.50 8.65
CA LEU A 114 6.32 2.17 7.49
C LEU A 114 7.82 2.31 7.77
N GLY A 115 8.21 3.30 8.59
CA GLY A 115 9.60 3.52 8.98
C GLY A 115 10.13 2.51 10.00
N LEU A 116 9.29 1.99 10.89
CA LEU A 116 9.70 1.01 11.91
C LEU A 116 9.77 -0.42 11.36
N LEU A 117 8.98 -0.78 10.35
CA LEU A 117 9.00 -2.12 9.75
C LEU A 117 10.42 -2.58 9.38
N PRO A 118 11.22 -1.81 8.61
CA PRO A 118 12.59 -2.20 8.27
C PRO A 118 13.51 -2.29 9.49
N VAL A 119 13.31 -1.43 10.51
CA VAL A 119 14.12 -1.42 11.74
C VAL A 119 13.95 -2.73 12.50
N PHE A 120 12.75 -3.31 12.49
CA PHE A 120 12.48 -4.61 13.08
C PHE A 120 12.76 -5.80 12.15
N GLY A 121 13.33 -5.56 10.97
CA GLY A 121 13.59 -6.60 9.97
C GLY A 121 12.34 -7.20 9.34
N LEU A 122 11.20 -6.50 9.44
CA LEU A 122 9.94 -6.93 8.88
C LEU A 122 9.76 -6.34 7.48
N GLY A 123 9.32 -7.18 6.53
CA GLY A 123 8.92 -6.75 5.19
C GLY A 123 7.42 -6.51 5.10
N LEU A 124 7.00 -5.86 4.02
CA LEU A 124 5.60 -5.76 3.64
C LEU A 124 5.21 -7.04 2.87
N ASP A 125 4.27 -7.78 3.40
CA ASP A 125 3.59 -8.87 2.70
C ASP A 125 2.29 -8.38 2.03
N PRO A 126 1.68 -9.15 1.12
CA PRO A 126 0.46 -8.73 0.42
C PRO A 126 -0.71 -8.37 1.33
N MET A 127 -0.79 -8.97 2.52
CA MET A 127 -1.85 -8.69 3.50
C MET A 127 -1.56 -7.40 4.27
N SER A 128 -0.29 -7.17 4.65
CA SER A 128 0.13 -6.00 5.41
C SER A 128 0.12 -4.70 4.59
N ILE A 129 0.06 -4.76 3.25
CA ILE A 129 -0.07 -3.59 2.38
C ILE A 129 -1.32 -2.73 2.72
N LEU A 130 -2.39 -3.35 3.24
CA LEU A 130 -3.62 -2.66 3.62
C LEU A 130 -3.55 -1.99 5.01
N VAL A 131 -2.58 -2.35 5.85
CA VAL A 131 -2.47 -1.84 7.23
C VAL A 131 -2.29 -0.31 7.29
N PRO A 132 -1.50 0.35 6.43
CA PRO A 132 -1.42 1.80 6.38
C PRO A 132 -2.77 2.49 6.19
N PHE A 133 -3.67 1.93 5.36
CA PHE A 133 -5.04 2.45 5.19
C PHE A 133 -5.85 2.36 6.47
N LEU A 134 -5.76 1.21 7.13
CA LEU A 134 -6.50 0.99 8.38
C LEU A 134 -6.05 1.99 9.44
N ILE A 135 -4.74 2.13 9.64
CA ILE A 135 -4.18 3.08 10.60
C ILE A 135 -4.56 4.52 10.26
N PHE A 136 -4.45 4.91 8.99
CA PHE A 136 -4.85 6.23 8.53
C PHE A 136 -6.34 6.50 8.83
N SER A 137 -7.22 5.57 8.49
CA SER A 137 -8.66 5.70 8.71
C SER A 137 -9.03 5.85 10.19
N ILE A 138 -8.42 5.04 11.05
CA ILE A 138 -8.59 5.12 12.51
C ILE A 138 -8.08 6.47 13.03
N ALA A 139 -6.87 6.87 12.63
CA ALA A 139 -6.25 8.11 13.07
C ALA A 139 -7.06 9.34 12.63
N VAL A 140 -7.60 9.36 11.40
CA VAL A 140 -8.51 10.41 10.93
C VAL A 140 -9.76 10.47 11.79
N SER A 141 -10.36 9.31 12.11
CA SER A 141 -11.56 9.24 12.94
C SER A 141 -11.32 9.87 14.32
N HIS A 142 -10.22 9.52 14.98
CA HIS A 142 -9.84 10.11 16.27
C HIS A 142 -9.53 11.61 16.16
N ALA A 143 -8.83 12.03 15.10
CA ALA A 143 -8.54 13.44 14.88
C ALA A 143 -9.82 14.27 14.69
N VAL A 144 -10.81 13.74 13.97
CA VAL A 144 -12.12 14.38 13.79
C VAL A 144 -12.88 14.48 15.12
N GLN A 145 -12.91 13.40 15.91
CA GLN A 145 -13.55 13.39 17.24
C GLN A 145 -12.94 14.44 18.16
N MET A 146 -11.60 14.49 18.22
CA MET A 146 -10.88 15.47 19.05
C MET A 146 -11.16 16.92 18.60
N THR A 147 -11.10 17.15 17.28
CA THR A 147 -11.39 18.46 16.70
C THR A 147 -12.81 18.92 16.98
N ASN A 148 -13.79 18.00 16.86
CA ASN A 148 -15.18 18.31 17.13
C ASN A 148 -15.41 18.62 18.61
N ALA A 149 -14.84 17.84 19.53
CA ALA A 149 -14.88 18.10 20.95
C ALA A 149 -14.29 19.47 21.30
N TRP A 150 -13.11 19.79 20.76
CA TRP A 150 -12.46 21.09 20.95
C TRP A 150 -13.33 22.24 20.44
N ARG A 151 -13.92 22.10 19.25
CA ARG A 151 -14.82 23.10 18.68
C ARG A 151 -16.05 23.36 19.55
N LEU A 152 -16.65 22.30 20.10
CA LEU A 152 -17.79 22.43 21.01
C LEU A 152 -17.42 23.18 22.30
N GLU A 153 -16.28 22.88 22.91
CA GLU A 153 -15.80 23.60 24.10
C GLU A 153 -15.55 25.09 23.81
N THR A 154 -14.96 25.40 22.65
CA THR A 154 -14.74 26.82 22.26
C THR A 154 -16.06 27.54 21.99
N LEU A 155 -17.06 26.88 21.42
CA LEU A 155 -18.40 27.46 21.25
C LEU A 155 -19.12 27.74 22.60
N HIS A 156 -18.81 26.97 23.63
CA HIS A 156 -19.28 27.21 24.99
C HIS A 156 -18.50 28.29 25.76
N GLY A 157 -17.53 28.96 25.10
CA GLY A 157 -16.76 30.06 25.66
C GLY A 157 -15.45 29.67 26.33
N ALA A 158 -15.03 28.42 26.25
CA ALA A 158 -13.72 28.03 26.73
C ALA A 158 -12.60 28.62 25.85
N ASP A 159 -11.51 29.06 26.48
CA ASP A 159 -10.31 29.43 25.76
C ASP A 159 -9.64 28.18 25.13
N GLY A 160 -8.76 28.37 24.14
CA GLY A 160 -8.19 27.27 23.36
C GLY A 160 -7.46 26.21 24.18
N ILE A 161 -6.80 26.60 25.28
CA ILE A 161 -6.06 25.67 26.16
C ILE A 161 -7.05 24.87 27.02
N THR A 162 -8.02 25.51 27.63
CA THR A 162 -9.05 24.87 28.42
C THR A 162 -9.89 23.93 27.57
N ALA A 163 -10.29 24.36 26.36
CA ALA A 163 -11.00 23.53 25.40
C ALA A 163 -10.21 22.26 25.02
N SER A 164 -8.89 22.38 24.82
CA SER A 164 -8.02 21.23 24.52
C SER A 164 -7.95 20.24 25.69
N THR A 165 -7.81 20.76 26.93
CA THR A 165 -7.74 19.92 28.12
C THR A 165 -9.06 19.18 28.37
N HIS A 166 -10.18 19.87 28.26
CA HIS A 166 -11.50 19.25 28.44
C HIS A 166 -11.80 18.21 27.34
N SER A 167 -11.44 18.50 26.08
CA SER A 167 -11.61 17.58 24.98
C SER A 167 -10.76 16.32 25.16
N PHE A 168 -9.51 16.47 25.59
CA PHE A 168 -8.64 15.35 25.90
C PHE A 168 -9.21 14.49 27.03
N GLN A 169 -9.65 15.10 28.15
CA GLN A 169 -10.24 14.35 29.26
C GLN A 169 -11.49 13.59 28.86
N LYS A 170 -12.36 14.17 28.01
CA LYS A 170 -13.57 13.52 27.53
C LYS A 170 -13.29 12.31 26.63
N LEU A 171 -12.23 12.37 25.83
CA LEU A 171 -11.92 11.35 24.83
C LEU A 171 -10.84 10.36 25.29
N PHE A 172 -10.19 10.60 26.42
CA PHE A 172 -9.10 9.75 26.90
C PHE A 172 -9.51 8.30 27.22
N ILE A 173 -10.73 8.09 27.70
CA ILE A 173 -11.25 6.75 28.02
C ILE A 173 -11.92 6.09 26.81
N PRO A 174 -12.80 6.79 26.03
CA PRO A 174 -13.48 6.19 24.89
C PRO A 174 -12.68 6.26 23.58
N GLY A 175 -11.55 6.95 23.52
CA GLY A 175 -10.69 7.14 22.35
C GLY A 175 -9.51 6.12 22.31
#